data_ab5b38638c3f4e66684c1362666e0ccd
#
_entry.id   ab5b38638c3f4e66684c1362666e0ccd
#
_cell.length_a   1.000
_cell.length_b   1.000
_cell.length_c   1.000
_cell.angle_alpha   90.00
_cell.angle_beta   90.00
_cell.angle_gamma   90.00
#
_symmetry.space_group_name_H-M   'P 1'
#
loop_
_entity.id
_entity.type
_entity.pdbx_description
1 polymer ?
#
loop_
_entity_poly.entity_id
_entity_poly.type
_entity_poly.pdbx_seq_one_letter_code
_entity_poly.pdbx_strand_id
1 'polypeptide(L)'
;MRQRGRKSGAGLGILQVDGKPNRLNPPPSLSAAERAIFFDVVAACDRDHFRPSDLPLLVRYVEAAALGDQAAEQLRLGAVINGKPSPWITVQEKAVRAMVALSMRLRLSPQSRIDAKTLGRQEVRQGPPPWEYGDDARR
;
A
#
# COMPACT_ATOMS: atom_id res chain seq x y z
N MET A 1 22.63 40.24 -15.35
CA MET A 1 22.11 39.17 -16.24
C MET A 1 21.06 38.36 -15.52
N ARG A 2 19.83 38.32 -16.05
CA ARG A 2 18.74 37.49 -15.44
C ARG A 2 18.88 36.04 -15.89
N GLN A 3 19.10 35.14 -14.96
CA GLN A 3 19.20 33.72 -15.21
C GLN A 3 17.83 33.17 -15.65
N ARG A 4 17.73 32.75 -16.94
CA ARG A 4 16.59 32.05 -17.52
C ARG A 4 16.75 30.53 -17.25
N GLY A 5 16.46 30.11 -16.04
CA GLY A 5 16.39 28.69 -15.70
C GLY A 5 14.94 28.29 -15.42
N ARG A 6 14.57 27.05 -15.79
CA ARG A 6 13.28 26.46 -15.42
C ARG A 6 13.13 26.51 -13.91
N LYS A 7 12.12 27.22 -13.40
CA LYS A 7 11.84 27.26 -11.95
C LYS A 7 11.64 25.84 -11.43
N SER A 8 12.41 25.46 -10.42
CA SER A 8 12.24 24.18 -9.73
C SER A 8 10.81 24.06 -9.23
N GLY A 9 10.16 22.92 -9.45
CA GLY A 9 8.81 22.63 -8.92
C GLY A 9 8.69 22.73 -7.39
N ALA A 10 9.81 22.75 -6.67
CA ALA A 10 9.88 22.99 -5.23
C ALA A 10 9.48 24.42 -4.81
N GLY A 11 9.43 25.37 -5.75
CA GLY A 11 9.01 26.75 -5.48
C GLY A 11 7.54 27.02 -5.81
N LEU A 12 6.82 26.05 -6.33
CA LEU A 12 5.38 26.12 -6.47
C LEU A 12 4.80 25.78 -5.11
N GLY A 13 4.46 26.81 -4.33
CA GLY A 13 3.76 26.63 -3.07
C GLY A 13 2.55 25.73 -3.30
N ILE A 14 2.52 24.59 -2.61
CA ILE A 14 1.36 23.72 -2.56
C ILE A 14 0.25 24.59 -1.97
N LEU A 15 -0.72 24.97 -2.80
CA LEU A 15 -1.98 25.52 -2.31
C LEU A 15 -2.53 24.44 -1.35
N GLN A 16 -2.38 24.68 -0.05
CA GLN A 16 -3.14 23.95 0.93
C GLN A 16 -4.59 24.36 0.73
N VAL A 17 -5.29 23.54 -0.03
CA VAL A 17 -6.74 23.58 -0.01
C VAL A 17 -7.10 23.10 1.39
N ASP A 18 -7.63 24.01 2.21
CA ASP A 18 -8.20 23.72 3.53
C ASP A 18 -9.42 22.81 3.35
N GLY A 19 -9.20 21.60 2.87
CA GLY A 19 -10.18 20.54 2.78
C GLY A 19 -10.00 19.65 3.98
N LYS A 20 -11.07 19.44 4.74
CA LYS A 20 -11.19 18.34 5.70
C LYS A 20 -10.59 17.09 5.06
N PRO A 21 -9.75 16.32 5.77
CA PRO A 21 -9.15 15.12 5.20
C PRO A 21 -10.28 14.25 4.67
N ASN A 22 -10.28 14.07 3.36
CA ASN A 22 -11.32 13.32 2.66
C ASN A 22 -11.05 11.82 2.88
N ARG A 23 -11.34 11.35 4.11
CA ARG A 23 -11.31 9.92 4.39
C ARG A 23 -12.42 9.28 3.57
N LEU A 24 -12.04 8.35 2.71
CA LEU A 24 -12.99 7.58 1.94
C LEU A 24 -13.93 6.84 2.89
N ASN A 25 -15.22 6.90 2.61
CA ASN A 25 -16.23 6.15 3.32
C ASN A 25 -16.55 4.86 2.56
N PRO A 26 -16.75 3.74 3.27
CA PRO A 26 -17.14 2.49 2.64
C PRO A 26 -18.54 2.62 2.03
N PRO A 27 -18.77 2.11 0.82
CA PRO A 27 -20.09 2.09 0.22
C PRO A 27 -21.03 1.19 1.04
N PRO A 28 -22.35 1.46 1.01
CA PRO A 28 -23.34 0.71 1.78
C PRO A 28 -23.48 -0.76 1.33
N SER A 29 -22.98 -1.09 0.14
CA SER A 29 -23.00 -2.44 -0.41
C SER A 29 -22.08 -3.43 0.30
N LEU A 30 -21.08 -2.94 1.06
CA LEU A 30 -20.14 -3.80 1.77
C LEU A 30 -20.78 -4.41 3.01
N SER A 31 -20.49 -5.69 3.26
CA SER A 31 -20.83 -6.41 4.50
C SER A 31 -20.11 -5.82 5.71
N ALA A 32 -20.49 -6.21 6.91
CA ALA A 32 -19.85 -5.73 8.14
C ALA A 32 -18.35 -6.12 8.20
N ALA A 33 -17.99 -7.33 7.78
CA ALA A 33 -16.60 -7.80 7.74
C ALA A 33 -15.78 -6.99 6.73
N GLU A 34 -16.31 -6.78 5.54
CA GLU A 34 -15.66 -5.99 4.51
C GLU A 34 -15.47 -4.52 4.94
N ARG A 35 -16.46 -3.93 5.63
CA ARG A 35 -16.31 -2.57 6.17
C ARG A 35 -15.21 -2.48 7.22
N ALA A 36 -15.06 -3.50 8.08
CA ALA A 36 -13.97 -3.54 9.04
C ALA A 36 -12.61 -3.51 8.33
N ILE A 37 -12.40 -4.39 7.34
CA ILE A 37 -11.18 -4.42 6.53
C ILE A 37 -10.96 -3.07 5.81
N PHE A 38 -12.02 -2.46 5.27
CA PHE A 38 -11.95 -1.17 4.61
C PHE A 38 -11.41 -0.08 5.56
N PHE A 39 -11.96 0.01 6.76
CA PHE A 39 -11.51 0.99 7.76
C PHE A 39 -10.07 0.74 8.20
N ASP A 40 -9.68 -0.51 8.41
CA ASP A 40 -8.32 -0.86 8.81
C ASP A 40 -7.30 -0.46 7.74
N VAL A 41 -7.60 -0.72 6.46
CA VAL A 41 -6.72 -0.33 5.35
C VAL A 41 -6.61 1.18 5.22
N VAL A 42 -7.74 1.91 5.29
CA VAL A 42 -7.74 3.37 5.20
C VAL A 42 -7.06 4.01 6.41
N ALA A 43 -7.22 3.44 7.61
CA ALA A 43 -6.58 3.94 8.83
C ALA A 43 -5.07 3.70 8.85
N ALA A 44 -4.60 2.61 8.24
CA ALA A 44 -3.18 2.25 8.16
C ALA A 44 -2.39 3.08 7.13
N CYS A 45 -3.08 3.82 6.25
CA CYS A 45 -2.47 4.65 5.23
C CYS A 45 -2.48 6.13 5.62
N ASP A 46 -1.59 6.91 4.99
CA ASP A 46 -1.57 8.37 5.11
C ASP A 46 -2.91 8.97 4.66
N ARG A 47 -3.26 10.15 5.21
CA ARG A 47 -4.54 10.81 4.98
C ARG A 47 -4.85 11.07 3.50
N ASP A 48 -3.81 11.37 2.72
CA ASP A 48 -3.92 11.72 1.31
C ASP A 48 -3.55 10.54 0.38
N HIS A 49 -3.42 9.34 0.94
CA HIS A 49 -3.01 8.17 0.18
C HIS A 49 -4.05 7.77 -0.86
N PHE A 50 -5.33 7.74 -0.48
CA PHE A 50 -6.42 7.35 -1.36
C PHE A 50 -7.16 8.58 -1.88
N ARG A 51 -7.45 8.56 -3.18
CA ARG A 51 -8.34 9.51 -3.85
C ARG A 51 -9.72 8.89 -4.05
N PRO A 52 -10.78 9.71 -4.25
CA PRO A 52 -12.10 9.19 -4.58
C PRO A 52 -12.13 8.25 -5.80
N SER A 53 -11.22 8.46 -6.75
CA SER A 53 -11.04 7.59 -7.93
C SER A 53 -10.57 6.18 -7.60
N ASP A 54 -9.95 5.98 -6.45
CA ASP A 54 -9.40 4.69 -6.05
C ASP A 54 -10.43 3.80 -5.35
N LEU A 55 -11.60 4.39 -4.99
CA LEU A 55 -12.66 3.70 -4.28
C LEU A 55 -13.09 2.37 -4.93
N PRO A 56 -13.31 2.28 -6.25
CA PRO A 56 -13.70 1.02 -6.87
C PRO A 56 -12.65 -0.09 -6.71
N LEU A 57 -11.35 0.26 -6.80
CA LEU A 57 -10.26 -0.70 -6.63
C LEU A 57 -10.12 -1.11 -5.17
N LEU A 58 -10.28 -0.19 -4.24
CA LEU A 58 -10.23 -0.46 -2.81
C LEU A 58 -11.38 -1.38 -2.38
N VAL A 59 -12.58 -1.18 -2.91
CA VAL A 59 -13.71 -2.08 -2.68
C VAL A 59 -13.39 -3.50 -3.14
N ARG A 60 -12.85 -3.66 -4.34
CA ARG A 60 -12.44 -4.99 -4.86
C ARG A 60 -11.34 -5.64 -4.06
N TYR A 61 -10.40 -4.85 -3.55
CA TYR A 61 -9.36 -5.35 -2.65
C TYR A 61 -9.96 -5.89 -1.36
N VAL A 62 -10.87 -5.17 -0.76
CA VAL A 62 -11.55 -5.54 0.50
C VAL A 62 -12.40 -6.80 0.32
N GLU A 63 -13.18 -6.88 -0.77
CA GLU A 63 -13.95 -8.08 -1.12
C GLU A 63 -13.05 -9.30 -1.31
N ALA A 64 -11.91 -9.14 -2.00
CA ALA A 64 -10.96 -10.23 -2.18
C ALA A 64 -10.32 -10.65 -0.85
N ALA A 65 -10.02 -9.71 0.05
CA ALA A 65 -9.49 -9.99 1.38
C ALA A 65 -10.50 -10.79 2.21
N ALA A 66 -11.74 -10.32 2.31
CA ALA A 66 -12.80 -11.02 3.04
C ALA A 66 -13.07 -12.43 2.49
N LEU A 67 -13.06 -12.58 1.17
CA LEU A 67 -13.19 -13.91 0.53
C LEU A 67 -12.01 -14.82 0.84
N GLY A 68 -10.79 -14.27 0.87
CA GLY A 68 -9.58 -14.99 1.27
C GLY A 68 -9.65 -15.49 2.71
N ASP A 69 -10.11 -14.65 3.63
CA ASP A 69 -10.28 -15.00 5.04
C ASP A 69 -11.36 -16.08 5.22
N GLN A 70 -12.48 -15.94 4.53
CA GLN A 70 -13.54 -16.96 4.53
C GLN A 70 -13.03 -18.30 4.00
N ALA A 71 -12.28 -18.30 2.91
CA ALA A 71 -11.70 -19.52 2.35
C ALA A 71 -10.68 -20.15 3.31
N ALA A 72 -9.85 -19.34 3.97
CA ALA A 72 -8.91 -19.81 4.97
C ALA A 72 -9.62 -20.48 6.17
N GLU A 73 -10.73 -19.92 6.63
CA GLU A 73 -11.55 -20.49 7.68
C GLU A 73 -12.09 -21.88 7.29
N GLN A 74 -12.65 -21.99 6.07
CA GLN A 74 -13.16 -23.26 5.56
C GLN A 74 -12.06 -24.32 5.40
N LEU A 75 -10.86 -23.92 5.02
CA LEU A 75 -9.72 -24.82 4.90
C LEU A 75 -9.18 -25.30 6.26
N ARG A 76 -9.34 -24.53 7.32
CA ARG A 76 -9.02 -24.96 8.70
C ARG A 76 -9.95 -26.10 9.16
N LEU A 77 -11.20 -26.10 8.68
CA LEU A 77 -12.16 -27.17 8.98
C LEU A 77 -11.86 -28.46 8.20
N GLY A 78 -11.24 -28.36 7.04
CA GLY A 78 -10.81 -29.53 6.27
C GLY A 78 -10.31 -29.16 4.86
N ALA A 79 -9.04 -29.40 4.62
CA ALA A 79 -8.43 -29.18 3.31
C ALA A 79 -8.74 -30.31 2.30
N VAL A 80 -9.19 -31.48 2.81
CA VAL A 80 -9.54 -32.66 1.99
C VAL A 80 -10.96 -33.09 2.33
N ILE A 81 -11.81 -33.20 1.33
CA ILE A 81 -13.21 -33.65 1.44
C ILE A 81 -13.38 -34.90 0.56
N ASN A 82 -13.78 -36.04 1.18
CA ASN A 82 -13.97 -37.30 0.47
C ASN A 82 -12.74 -37.73 -0.35
N GLY A 83 -11.52 -37.55 0.17
CA GLY A 83 -10.29 -37.91 -0.52
C GLY A 83 -9.88 -36.97 -1.66
N LYS A 84 -10.59 -35.85 -1.86
CA LYS A 84 -10.29 -34.85 -2.89
C LYS A 84 -9.94 -33.51 -2.23
N PRO A 85 -9.08 -32.70 -2.89
CA PRO A 85 -8.80 -31.34 -2.41
C PRO A 85 -10.08 -30.51 -2.32
N SER A 86 -10.21 -29.74 -1.26
CA SER A 86 -11.34 -28.84 -1.04
C SER A 86 -11.40 -27.77 -2.15
N PRO A 87 -12.58 -27.44 -2.70
CA PRO A 87 -12.75 -26.35 -3.66
C PRO A 87 -12.27 -24.98 -3.13
N TRP A 88 -12.26 -24.83 -1.80
CA TRP A 88 -11.82 -23.60 -1.13
C TRP A 88 -10.34 -23.28 -1.36
N ILE A 89 -9.50 -24.27 -1.69
CA ILE A 89 -8.09 -24.06 -2.08
C ILE A 89 -8.02 -23.15 -3.30
N THR A 90 -8.82 -23.42 -4.34
CA THR A 90 -8.85 -22.61 -5.55
C THR A 90 -9.42 -21.21 -5.29
N VAL A 91 -10.41 -21.10 -4.42
CA VAL A 91 -10.98 -19.79 -4.03
C VAL A 91 -9.94 -18.96 -3.32
N GLN A 92 -9.24 -19.52 -2.34
CA GLN A 92 -8.18 -18.83 -1.60
C GLN A 92 -7.06 -18.38 -2.54
N GLU A 93 -6.61 -19.25 -3.44
CA GLU A 93 -5.55 -18.92 -4.39
C GLU A 93 -5.94 -17.73 -5.28
N LYS A 94 -7.16 -17.72 -5.81
CA LYS A 94 -7.67 -16.61 -6.62
C LYS A 94 -7.81 -15.33 -5.83
N ALA A 95 -8.30 -15.40 -4.58
CA ALA A 95 -8.42 -14.25 -3.69
C ALA A 95 -7.05 -13.65 -3.38
N VAL A 96 -6.06 -14.47 -3.03
CA VAL A 96 -4.68 -14.02 -2.77
C VAL A 96 -4.06 -13.37 -4.01
N ARG A 97 -4.22 -13.95 -5.18
CA ARG A 97 -3.74 -13.36 -6.45
C ARG A 97 -4.37 -11.99 -6.71
N ALA A 98 -5.68 -11.86 -6.49
CA ALA A 98 -6.40 -10.59 -6.63
C ALA A 98 -5.87 -9.55 -5.62
N MET A 99 -5.70 -9.93 -4.35
CA MET A 99 -5.15 -9.06 -3.32
C MET A 99 -3.75 -8.57 -3.69
N VAL A 100 -2.85 -9.44 -4.15
CA VAL A 100 -1.49 -9.07 -4.57
C VAL A 100 -1.55 -8.07 -5.72
N ALA A 101 -2.33 -8.35 -6.76
CA ALA A 101 -2.45 -7.47 -7.93
C ALA A 101 -3.03 -6.08 -7.58
N LEU A 102 -4.05 -6.05 -6.71
CA LEU A 102 -4.70 -4.82 -6.28
C LEU A 102 -3.85 -4.02 -5.29
N SER A 103 -3.13 -4.70 -4.38
CA SER A 103 -2.22 -4.04 -3.43
C SER A 103 -1.11 -3.27 -4.14
N MET A 104 -0.59 -3.79 -5.23
CA MET A 104 0.40 -3.09 -6.06
C MET A 104 -0.18 -1.80 -6.66
N ARG A 105 -1.39 -1.87 -7.20
CA ARG A 105 -2.06 -0.71 -7.83
C ARG A 105 -2.48 0.34 -6.82
N LEU A 106 -2.92 -0.08 -5.65
CA LEU A 106 -3.27 0.79 -4.52
C LEU A 106 -2.05 1.29 -3.72
N ARG A 107 -0.84 0.91 -4.11
CA ARG A 107 0.42 1.25 -3.41
C ARG A 107 0.43 0.83 -1.93
N LEU A 108 -0.22 -0.28 -1.63
CA LEU A 108 -0.25 -0.85 -0.27
C LEU A 108 0.97 -1.72 0.01
N SER A 109 1.58 -2.30 -1.02
CA SER A 109 2.78 -3.14 -0.87
C SER A 109 4.04 -2.27 -0.69
N PRO A 110 5.03 -2.72 0.09
CA PRO A 110 6.30 -2.00 0.26
C PRO A 110 6.97 -1.67 -1.07
N GLN A 111 6.99 -2.60 -2.02
CA GLN A 111 7.59 -2.42 -3.34
C GLN A 111 6.94 -1.31 -4.17
N SER A 112 5.63 -1.10 -4.02
CA SER A 112 4.90 -0.07 -4.75
C SER A 112 4.99 1.32 -4.11
N ARG A 113 5.39 1.41 -2.83
CA ARG A 113 5.60 2.67 -2.11
C ARG A 113 6.97 3.27 -2.36
N ILE A 114 7.96 2.44 -2.72
CA ILE A 114 9.32 2.89 -2.94
C ILE A 114 9.46 3.30 -4.40
N ASP A 115 9.61 4.60 -4.65
CA ASP A 115 9.96 5.08 -5.98
C ASP A 115 11.45 4.80 -6.21
N ALA A 116 11.77 4.09 -7.32
CA ALA A 116 13.14 3.73 -7.67
C ALA A 116 14.09 4.95 -7.75
N LYS A 117 13.53 6.14 -8.04
CA LYS A 117 14.28 7.41 -8.03
C LYS A 117 14.62 7.91 -6.62
N THR A 118 13.88 7.47 -5.60
CA THR A 118 14.07 7.91 -4.21
C THR A 118 15.04 7.00 -3.48
N LEU A 119 15.15 5.73 -3.87
CA LEU A 119 16.12 4.77 -3.31
C LEU A 119 17.56 5.26 -3.41
N GLY A 120 17.96 5.76 -4.56
CA GLY A 120 19.32 6.30 -4.75
C GLY A 120 19.63 7.59 -3.98
N ARG A 121 18.60 8.30 -3.47
CA ARG A 121 18.78 9.50 -2.64
C ARG A 121 18.80 9.21 -1.14
N GLN A 122 18.20 8.12 -0.68
CA GLN A 122 18.19 7.76 0.75
C GLN A 122 19.49 7.08 1.20
N GLU A 123 20.20 6.39 0.31
CA GLU A 123 21.49 5.77 0.64
C GLU A 123 22.62 6.77 0.89
N VAL A 124 22.50 8.01 0.39
CA VAL A 124 23.54 9.04 0.53
C VAL A 124 23.49 9.75 1.89
N ARG A 125 22.55 9.45 2.77
CA ARG A 125 22.30 10.25 3.98
C ARG A 125 22.63 9.57 5.31
N GLN A 126 23.22 8.39 5.31
CA GLN A 126 23.55 7.67 6.55
C GLN A 126 25.06 7.49 6.70
N GLY A 127 25.68 8.44 7.36
CA GLY A 127 27.04 8.37 7.86
C GLY A 127 27.97 9.43 7.26
N PRO A 128 29.01 9.83 8.01
CA PRO A 128 30.07 10.67 7.49
C PRO A 128 30.76 9.95 6.33
N PRO A 129 31.31 10.69 5.37
CA PRO A 129 31.96 10.09 4.20
C PRO A 129 33.14 9.21 4.63
N PRO A 130 33.43 8.13 3.86
CA PRO A 130 34.45 7.13 4.25
C PRO A 130 35.84 7.72 4.54
N TRP A 131 36.14 8.92 4.07
CA TRP A 131 37.42 9.62 4.30
C TRP A 131 37.51 10.35 5.64
N GLU A 132 36.38 10.54 6.35
CA GLU A 132 36.37 11.13 7.70
C GLU A 132 36.71 10.12 8.82
N TYR A 133 36.74 8.82 8.51
CA TYR A 133 37.11 7.78 9.49
C TYR A 133 38.64 7.55 9.58
N GLY A 134 39.45 8.42 8.98
CA GLY A 134 40.84 8.09 8.64
C GLY A 134 41.95 8.46 9.65
N ASP A 135 41.70 9.23 10.73
CA ASP A 135 42.85 9.76 11.51
C ASP A 135 42.93 9.34 12.99
N ASP A 136 41.92 8.72 13.57
CA ASP A 136 41.97 8.38 15.00
C ASP A 136 42.44 6.96 15.34
N ALA A 137 42.82 6.15 14.36
CA ALA A 137 43.30 4.78 14.59
C ALA A 137 44.84 4.65 14.68
N ARG A 138 45.58 5.76 14.80
CA ARG A 138 47.04 5.77 14.94
C ARG A 138 47.50 6.63 16.12
N ARG A 139 47.00 6.34 17.30
CA ARG A 139 47.67 6.73 18.55
C ARG A 139 47.53 5.65 19.61
#